data_eca57ddffc3e0e3e22acac058b0cbe0c
#
_entry.id   eca57ddffc3e0e3e22acac058b0cbe0c
#
_cell.length_a   1.000
_cell.length_b   1.000
_cell.length_c   1.000
_cell.angle_alpha   90.00
_cell.angle_beta   90.00
_cell.angle_gamma   90.00
#
_symmetry.space_group_name_H-M   'P 1'
#
loop_
_entity.id
_entity.type
_entity.pdbx_description
1 polymer ?
#
loop_
_entity_poly.entity_id
_entity_poly.type
_entity_poly.pdbx_seq_one_letter_code
_entity_poly.pdbx_strand_id
1 'polypeptide(L)'
;MKAQSGIEYMIIIGFVSFAVIAIFLTAYFYINMSEDQIRMNQIEVLSNKIVSSAEAVFYSGQPSQTTISVYVPSNVAQIELLDYNLIITSSTSSGISKRAFGSKVKLQGTINPGEGTKILKITAGTDSITINQET
;
A
#
# COMPACT_ATOMS: atom_id res chain seq x y z
N MET A 1 36.81 40.04 -30.89
CA MET A 1 35.36 40.09 -30.64
C MET A 1 34.62 38.79 -30.98
N LYS A 2 34.94 38.04 -32.03
CA LYS A 2 34.23 36.79 -32.36
C LYS A 2 34.48 35.62 -31.37
N ALA A 3 35.61 35.55 -30.68
CA ALA A 3 35.91 34.53 -29.69
C ALA A 3 35.16 34.72 -28.36
N GLN A 4 34.89 35.95 -27.97
CA GLN A 4 34.20 36.29 -26.73
C GLN A 4 32.72 35.92 -26.78
N SER A 5 32.04 36.16 -27.90
CA SER A 5 30.64 35.75 -28.12
C SER A 5 30.47 34.21 -28.06
N GLY A 6 31.47 33.45 -28.49
CA GLY A 6 31.42 31.98 -28.41
C GLY A 6 31.49 31.46 -26.99
N ILE A 7 32.31 32.08 -26.14
CA ILE A 7 32.46 31.69 -24.72
C ILE A 7 31.18 32.04 -23.95
N GLU A 8 30.59 33.19 -24.16
CA GLU A 8 29.32 33.58 -23.53
C GLU A 8 28.19 32.63 -23.89
N TYR A 9 28.08 32.22 -25.15
CA TYR A 9 27.09 31.27 -25.59
C TYR A 9 27.29 29.86 -24.98
N MET A 10 28.53 29.40 -24.85
CA MET A 10 28.82 28.12 -24.18
C MET A 10 28.45 28.13 -22.68
N ILE A 11 28.71 29.26 -22.00
CA ILE A 11 28.32 29.42 -20.59
C ILE A 11 26.80 29.37 -20.43
N ILE A 12 26.07 30.08 -21.31
CA ILE A 12 24.59 30.05 -21.27
C ILE A 12 24.05 28.67 -21.52
N ILE A 13 24.53 27.95 -22.55
CA ILE A 13 24.11 26.54 -22.83
C ILE A 13 24.45 25.65 -21.65
N GLY A 14 25.66 25.75 -21.09
CA GLY A 14 26.07 24.98 -19.92
C GLY A 14 25.16 25.20 -18.71
N PHE A 15 24.82 26.46 -18.43
CA PHE A 15 23.91 26.82 -17.33
C PHE A 15 22.49 26.31 -17.57
N VAL A 16 21.94 26.48 -18.76
CA VAL A 16 20.60 25.96 -19.12
C VAL A 16 20.56 24.46 -19.04
N SER A 17 21.58 23.77 -19.57
CA SER A 17 21.66 22.29 -19.49
C SER A 17 21.72 21.81 -18.05
N PHE A 18 22.51 22.47 -17.20
CA PHE A 18 22.57 22.15 -15.77
C PHE A 18 21.22 22.33 -15.07
N ALA A 19 20.52 23.45 -15.36
CA ALA A 19 19.19 23.71 -14.79
C ALA A 19 18.17 22.67 -15.22
N VAL A 20 18.17 22.27 -16.48
CA VAL A 20 17.29 21.20 -16.99
C VAL A 20 17.56 19.86 -16.29
N ILE A 21 18.83 19.47 -16.15
CA ILE A 21 19.20 18.24 -15.45
C ILE A 21 18.75 18.28 -13.99
N ALA A 22 18.92 19.40 -13.29
CA ALA A 22 18.49 19.57 -11.91
C ALA A 22 16.98 19.40 -11.76
N ILE A 23 16.20 19.95 -12.70
CA ILE A 23 14.73 19.78 -12.70
C ILE A 23 14.34 18.31 -12.92
N PHE A 24 14.98 17.63 -13.89
CA PHE A 24 14.69 16.20 -14.13
C PHE A 24 15.04 15.31 -12.93
N LEU A 25 16.16 15.54 -12.26
CA LEU A 25 16.53 14.81 -11.06
C LEU A 25 15.50 15.03 -9.94
N THR A 26 15.09 16.26 -9.71
CA THR A 26 14.08 16.58 -8.68
C THR A 26 12.75 15.91 -8.99
N ALA A 27 12.28 15.96 -10.24
CA ALA A 27 11.07 15.31 -10.68
C ALA A 27 11.12 13.80 -10.50
N TYR A 28 12.25 13.16 -10.84
CA TYR A 28 12.45 11.72 -10.69
C TYR A 28 12.35 11.26 -9.22
N PHE A 29 12.99 11.98 -8.30
CA PHE A 29 12.87 11.69 -6.87
C PHE A 29 11.45 11.86 -6.34
N TYR A 30 10.75 12.90 -6.81
CA TYR A 30 9.39 13.17 -6.36
C TYR A 30 8.38 12.12 -6.82
N ILE A 31 8.52 11.60 -8.03
CA ILE A 31 7.64 10.54 -8.57
C ILE A 31 7.74 9.26 -7.73
N ASN A 32 8.94 8.79 -7.43
CA ASN A 32 9.14 7.58 -6.63
C ASN A 32 8.55 7.70 -5.22
N MET A 33 8.71 8.84 -4.58
CA MET A 33 8.15 9.10 -3.25
C MET A 33 6.62 9.14 -3.26
N SER A 34 6.02 9.66 -4.32
CA SER A 34 4.57 9.74 -4.48
C SER A 34 3.93 8.36 -4.69
N GLU A 35 4.56 7.47 -5.44
CA GLU A 35 4.07 6.10 -5.64
C GLU A 35 4.01 5.31 -4.34
N ASP A 36 5.03 5.39 -3.50
CA ASP A 36 5.05 4.71 -2.21
C ASP A 36 3.93 5.20 -1.29
N GLN A 37 3.64 6.49 -1.28
CA GLN A 37 2.54 7.05 -0.50
C GLN A 37 1.18 6.53 -0.98
N ILE A 38 0.95 6.47 -2.29
CA ILE A 38 -0.29 5.93 -2.86
C ILE A 38 -0.48 4.47 -2.45
N ARG A 39 0.57 3.65 -2.57
CA ARG A 39 0.52 2.23 -2.19
C ARG A 39 0.28 2.03 -0.69
N MET A 40 0.90 2.88 0.15
CA MET A 40 0.67 2.86 1.60
C MET A 40 -0.78 3.22 1.96
N ASN A 41 -1.37 4.21 1.31
CA ASN A 41 -2.77 4.56 1.50
C ASN A 41 -3.70 3.41 1.05
N GLN A 42 -3.38 2.72 -0.04
CA GLN A 42 -4.14 1.54 -0.48
C GLN A 42 -4.09 0.41 0.56
N ILE A 43 -2.93 0.16 1.18
CA ILE A 43 -2.78 -0.81 2.27
C ILE A 43 -3.63 -0.41 3.48
N GLU A 44 -3.65 0.86 3.82
CA GLU A 44 -4.46 1.36 4.94
C GLU A 44 -5.96 1.19 4.68
N VAL A 45 -6.43 1.55 3.50
CA VAL A 45 -7.83 1.35 3.07
C VAL A 45 -8.20 -0.13 3.07
N LEU A 46 -7.33 -1.00 2.53
CA LEU A 46 -7.48 -2.45 2.56
C LEU A 46 -7.66 -2.97 4.00
N SER A 47 -6.74 -2.59 4.87
CA SER A 47 -6.71 -3.04 6.27
C SER A 47 -7.93 -2.58 7.06
N ASN A 48 -8.27 -1.30 6.95
CA ASN A 48 -9.43 -0.73 7.62
C ASN A 48 -10.73 -1.38 7.14
N LYS A 49 -10.85 -1.70 5.85
CA LYS A 49 -12.02 -2.39 5.30
C LYS A 49 -12.16 -3.81 5.85
N ILE A 50 -11.05 -4.54 5.94
CA ILE A 50 -11.04 -5.91 6.51
C ILE A 50 -11.41 -5.86 7.99
N VAL A 51 -10.74 -5.02 8.79
CA VAL A 51 -10.95 -4.93 10.23
C VAL A 51 -12.37 -4.46 10.56
N SER A 52 -12.84 -3.39 9.94
CA SER A 52 -14.19 -2.86 10.21
C SER A 52 -15.29 -3.85 9.80
N SER A 53 -15.11 -4.57 8.68
CA SER A 53 -16.07 -5.60 8.27
C SER A 53 -16.05 -6.80 9.20
N ALA A 54 -14.89 -7.21 9.70
CA ALA A 54 -14.75 -8.28 10.69
C ALA A 54 -15.45 -7.91 12.01
N GLU A 55 -15.22 -6.70 12.51
CA GLU A 55 -15.88 -6.19 13.72
C GLU A 55 -17.41 -6.12 13.53
N ALA A 56 -17.90 -5.61 12.42
CA ALA A 56 -19.32 -5.50 12.13
C ALA A 56 -20.00 -6.89 12.10
N VAL A 57 -19.37 -7.88 11.47
CA VAL A 57 -19.89 -9.25 11.41
C VAL A 57 -19.90 -9.91 12.80
N PHE A 58 -18.84 -9.69 13.59
CA PHE A 58 -18.76 -10.23 14.95
C PHE A 58 -19.87 -9.68 15.86
N TYR A 59 -20.07 -8.37 15.84
CA TYR A 59 -21.12 -7.72 16.65
C TYR A 59 -22.55 -8.02 16.19
N SER A 60 -22.71 -8.46 14.93
CA SER A 60 -24.01 -8.95 14.43
C SER A 60 -24.35 -10.34 14.96
N GLY A 61 -23.37 -11.05 15.54
CA GLY A 61 -23.54 -12.38 16.14
C GLY A 61 -23.63 -13.51 15.13
N GLN A 62 -23.54 -14.74 15.64
CA GLN A 62 -23.68 -15.95 14.80
C GLN A 62 -25.14 -16.14 14.35
N PRO A 63 -25.38 -16.62 13.14
CA PRO A 63 -24.46 -17.08 12.07
C PRO A 63 -24.13 -16.01 11.03
N SER A 64 -23.80 -14.79 11.48
CA SER A 64 -23.55 -13.67 10.57
C SER A 64 -22.35 -13.91 9.66
N GLN A 65 -22.50 -13.54 8.39
CA GLN A 65 -21.43 -13.60 7.40
C GLN A 65 -21.58 -12.45 6.39
N THR A 66 -20.45 -12.00 5.87
CA THR A 66 -20.43 -11.01 4.79
C THR A 66 -19.31 -11.32 3.80
N THR A 67 -19.51 -10.89 2.57
CA THR A 67 -18.50 -10.98 1.52
C THR A 67 -18.09 -9.57 1.13
N ILE A 68 -16.79 -9.30 1.17
CA ILE A 68 -16.22 -8.02 0.78
C ILE A 68 -15.25 -8.18 -0.38
N SER A 69 -15.19 -7.18 -1.23
CA SER A 69 -14.17 -7.07 -2.28
C SER A 69 -13.11 -6.07 -1.83
N VAL A 70 -11.85 -6.48 -1.87
CA VAL A 70 -10.70 -5.65 -1.49
C VAL A 70 -9.64 -5.72 -2.58
N TYR A 71 -8.88 -4.64 -2.75
CA TYR A 71 -7.76 -4.59 -3.67
C TYR A 71 -6.45 -4.71 -2.90
N VAL A 72 -5.62 -5.68 -3.30
CA VAL A 72 -4.26 -5.89 -2.77
C VAL A 72 -3.27 -5.26 -3.74
N PRO A 73 -2.48 -4.25 -3.33
CA PRO A 73 -1.48 -3.63 -4.21
C PRO A 73 -0.26 -4.54 -4.42
N SER A 74 0.47 -4.30 -5.53
CA SER A 74 1.60 -5.13 -6.00
C SER A 74 2.79 -5.21 -5.05
N ASN A 75 2.92 -4.26 -4.13
CA ASN A 75 4.03 -4.20 -3.20
C ASN A 75 3.80 -4.99 -1.89
N VAL A 76 2.66 -5.66 -1.74
CA VAL A 76 2.37 -6.50 -0.56
C VAL A 76 3.07 -7.84 -0.71
N ALA A 77 3.99 -8.13 0.22
CA ALA A 77 4.73 -9.39 0.26
C ALA A 77 4.02 -10.46 1.09
N GLN A 78 3.35 -10.04 2.18
CA GLN A 78 2.71 -10.96 3.11
C GLN A 78 1.55 -10.29 3.85
N ILE A 79 0.49 -11.06 4.12
CA ILE A 79 -0.66 -10.67 4.95
C ILE A 79 -0.82 -11.74 6.01
N GLU A 80 -0.73 -11.35 7.28
CA GLU A 80 -0.86 -12.24 8.43
C GLU A 80 -2.01 -11.79 9.32
N LEU A 81 -2.85 -12.73 9.73
CA LEU A 81 -3.90 -12.54 10.72
C LEU A 81 -3.42 -13.17 12.03
N LEU A 82 -3.05 -12.34 12.99
CA LEU A 82 -2.52 -12.77 14.29
C LEU A 82 -3.39 -12.23 15.42
N ASP A 83 -4.27 -13.08 15.93
CA ASP A 83 -5.18 -12.73 17.01
C ASP A 83 -5.93 -11.40 16.77
N TYR A 84 -5.59 -10.35 17.47
CA TYR A 84 -6.21 -9.02 17.37
C TYR A 84 -5.48 -8.07 16.40
N ASN A 85 -4.62 -8.60 15.55
CA ASN A 85 -3.84 -7.77 14.63
C ASN A 85 -3.87 -8.32 13.20
N LEU A 86 -4.11 -7.45 12.26
CA LEU A 86 -3.84 -7.68 10.85
C LEU A 86 -2.46 -7.08 10.53
N ILE A 87 -1.51 -7.91 10.13
CA ILE A 87 -0.14 -7.49 9.83
C ILE A 87 0.08 -7.58 8.33
N ILE A 88 0.49 -6.48 7.72
CA ILE A 88 0.84 -6.42 6.30
C ILE A 88 2.30 -6.04 6.16
N THR A 89 3.04 -6.89 5.46
CA THR A 89 4.43 -6.66 5.07
C THR A 89 4.45 -6.20 3.62
N SER A 90 5.04 -5.05 3.35
CA SER A 90 5.14 -4.46 2.02
C SER A 90 6.56 -4.04 1.68
N SER A 91 6.90 -4.08 0.39
CA SER A 91 8.15 -3.56 -0.14
C SER A 91 7.98 -2.11 -0.58
N THR A 92 8.88 -1.24 -0.17
CA THR A 92 8.93 0.18 -0.53
C THR A 92 10.28 0.51 -1.16
N SER A 93 10.42 1.70 -1.75
CA SER A 93 11.71 2.18 -2.29
C SER A 93 12.81 2.25 -1.21
N SER A 94 12.43 2.41 0.06
CA SER A 94 13.34 2.49 1.21
C SER A 94 13.62 1.13 1.89
N GLY A 95 12.97 0.04 1.44
CA GLY A 95 13.12 -1.29 2.01
C GLY A 95 11.79 -1.97 2.37
N ILE A 96 11.84 -2.89 3.33
CA ILE A 96 10.66 -3.64 3.78
C ILE A 96 9.98 -2.87 4.92
N SER A 97 8.69 -2.63 4.77
CA SER A 97 7.83 -2.04 5.79
C SER A 97 6.85 -3.07 6.32
N LYS A 98 6.74 -3.19 7.64
CA LYS A 98 5.77 -4.05 8.32
C LYS A 98 4.83 -3.18 9.15
N ARG A 99 3.53 -3.25 8.88
CA ARG A 99 2.48 -2.49 9.56
C ARG A 99 1.48 -3.42 10.22
N ALA A 100 1.09 -3.12 11.45
CA ALA A 100 0.06 -3.83 12.20
C ALA A 100 -1.17 -2.93 12.34
N PHE A 101 -2.34 -3.49 12.06
CA PHE A 101 -3.64 -2.85 12.22
C PHE A 101 -4.42 -3.61 13.29
N GLY A 102 -4.71 -2.93 14.40
CA GLY A 102 -5.42 -3.53 15.53
C GLY A 102 -6.90 -3.77 15.23
N SER A 103 -7.41 -4.90 15.67
CA SER A 103 -8.82 -5.27 15.66
C SER A 103 -9.31 -5.48 17.10
N LYS A 104 -10.57 -5.19 17.36
CA LYS A 104 -11.22 -5.48 18.66
C LYS A 104 -11.65 -6.93 18.79
N VAL A 105 -11.61 -7.66 17.70
CA VAL A 105 -12.03 -9.05 17.60
C VAL A 105 -10.89 -9.92 17.11
N LYS A 106 -10.89 -11.17 17.52
CA LYS A 106 -9.87 -12.13 17.13
C LYS A 106 -10.04 -12.52 15.67
N LEU A 107 -9.00 -12.34 14.88
CA LEU A 107 -8.97 -12.62 13.45
C LEU A 107 -8.26 -13.93 13.18
N GLN A 108 -8.85 -14.77 12.33
CA GLN A 108 -8.28 -16.04 11.88
C GLN A 108 -8.50 -16.21 10.38
N GLY A 109 -7.62 -16.94 9.73
CA GLY A 109 -7.73 -17.27 8.31
C GLY A 109 -6.47 -16.97 7.53
N THR A 110 -6.58 -16.97 6.22
CA THR A 110 -5.49 -16.72 5.28
C THR A 110 -5.95 -15.85 4.14
N ILE A 111 -5.13 -14.87 3.79
CA ILE A 111 -5.35 -13.99 2.63
C ILE A 111 -4.10 -14.08 1.76
N ASN A 112 -4.28 -14.41 0.48
CA ASN A 112 -3.17 -14.46 -0.48
C ASN A 112 -2.69 -13.02 -0.77
N PRO A 113 -1.39 -12.72 -0.60
CA PRO A 113 -0.84 -11.36 -0.82
C PRO A 113 -0.71 -10.99 -2.30
N GLY A 114 -1.03 -11.88 -3.24
CA GLY A 114 -0.93 -11.58 -4.67
C GLY A 114 -1.75 -10.35 -5.06
N GLU A 115 -1.18 -9.52 -5.95
CA GLU A 115 -1.82 -8.31 -6.48
C GLU A 115 -3.20 -8.58 -7.08
N GLY A 116 -4.10 -7.62 -6.92
CA GLY A 116 -5.41 -7.59 -7.57
C GLY A 116 -6.58 -7.59 -6.60
N THR A 117 -7.77 -7.63 -7.18
CA THR A 117 -9.02 -7.66 -6.43
C THR A 117 -9.26 -9.06 -5.86
N LYS A 118 -9.49 -9.13 -4.56
CA LYS A 118 -9.79 -10.36 -3.83
C LYS A 118 -11.19 -10.29 -3.24
N ILE A 119 -11.88 -11.40 -3.28
CA ILE A 119 -13.18 -11.57 -2.62
C ILE A 119 -12.92 -12.31 -1.31
N LEU A 120 -13.25 -11.66 -0.20
CA LEU A 120 -13.05 -12.22 1.14
C LEU A 120 -14.41 -12.50 1.77
N LYS A 121 -14.62 -13.74 2.19
CA LYS A 121 -15.76 -14.15 2.99
C LYS A 121 -15.39 -14.09 4.46
N ILE A 122 -16.13 -13.30 5.21
CA ILE A 122 -15.94 -13.06 6.64
C ILE A 122 -17.10 -13.71 7.36
N THR A 123 -16.82 -14.63 8.28
CA THR A 123 -17.84 -15.41 9.02
C THR A 123 -17.61 -15.28 10.52
N ALA A 124 -18.69 -14.99 11.25
CA ALA A 124 -18.67 -14.93 12.71
C ALA A 124 -18.55 -16.32 13.32
N GLY A 125 -17.52 -16.54 14.12
CA GLY A 125 -17.37 -17.67 15.03
C GLY A 125 -17.84 -17.32 16.44
N THR A 126 -17.65 -18.24 17.38
CA THR A 126 -18.04 -18.03 18.80
C THR A 126 -17.17 -16.96 19.46
N ASP A 127 -15.85 -17.03 19.22
CA ASP A 127 -14.82 -16.18 19.87
C ASP A 127 -13.89 -15.49 18.88
N SER A 128 -14.09 -15.74 17.59
CA SER A 128 -13.20 -15.25 16.55
C SER A 128 -13.95 -15.06 15.23
N ILE A 129 -13.35 -14.27 14.36
CA ILE A 129 -13.78 -14.11 12.97
C ILE A 129 -12.88 -14.96 12.07
N THR A 130 -13.50 -15.71 11.18
CA THR A 130 -12.78 -16.45 10.14
C THR A 130 -12.87 -15.69 8.82
N ILE A 131 -11.72 -15.41 8.22
CA ILE A 131 -11.59 -14.72 6.93
C ILE A 131 -11.02 -15.71 5.92
N ASN A 132 -11.80 -16.05 4.92
CA ASN A 132 -11.40 -16.94 3.83
C ASN A 132 -11.47 -16.19 2.51
N GLN A 133 -10.47 -16.40 1.66
CA GLN A 133 -10.52 -15.90 0.30
C GLN A 133 -11.36 -16.83 -0.55
N GLU A 134 -12.36 -16.30 -1.24
CA GLU A 134 -13.07 -16.99 -2.31
C GLU A 134 -12.29 -16.85 -3.63
N THR A 135 -12.17 -17.94 -4.34
CA THR A 135 -11.44 -18.00 -5.63
C THR A 135 -12.33 -17.55 -6.77
#